data_01c50f164d6d9ebb28442d712d3e9576
#
_entry.id   01c50f164d6d9ebb28442d712d3e9576
#
_cell.length_a   1.000
_cell.length_b   1.000
_cell.length_c   1.000
_cell.angle_alpha   90.00
_cell.angle_beta   90.00
_cell.angle_gamma   90.00
#
_symmetry.space_group_name_H-M   'P 1'
#
loop_
_entity.id
_entity.type
_entity.pdbx_description
1 polymer ?
#
loop_
_entity_poly.entity_id
_entity_poly.type
_entity_poly.pdbx_seq_one_letter_code
_entity_poly.pdbx_strand_id
1 'polypeptide(L)'
;MLKSTIRELRGLLEGERVLSIAVLAGGVPYAGLLPFAPLPDYAGVLVRASRLARHSQGLGADARVTALVHENDAPDKDPLQLRRVSFECRVCPIERGTADWQSGRELYLARFPGSGITFGMGDFTLYRLEFQSAVYVAGFGRAMDLD
;
A
#
# COMPACT_ATOMS: atom_id res chain seq x y z
N MET A 1 -19.28 6.97 14.92
CA MET A 1 -18.90 7.36 13.56
C MET A 1 -17.45 6.99 13.23
N LEU A 2 -16.49 7.38 14.05
CA LEU A 2 -15.08 7.04 13.84
C LEU A 2 -14.82 5.54 13.86
N LYS A 3 -15.43 4.79 14.77
CA LYS A 3 -15.25 3.33 14.83
C LYS A 3 -15.77 2.63 13.58
N SER A 4 -16.89 3.06 13.01
CA SER A 4 -17.41 2.47 11.78
C SER A 4 -16.54 2.83 10.59
N THR A 5 -15.99 4.02 10.55
CA THR A 5 -15.06 4.45 9.50
C THR A 5 -13.78 3.63 9.53
N ILE A 6 -13.22 3.41 10.72
CA ILE A 6 -12.02 2.57 10.87
C ILE A 6 -12.31 1.14 10.43
N ARG A 7 -13.47 0.59 10.79
CA ARG A 7 -13.87 -0.75 10.36
C ARG A 7 -13.98 -0.84 8.85
N GLU A 8 -14.61 0.15 8.20
CA GLU A 8 -14.71 0.20 6.75
C GLU A 8 -13.34 0.26 6.10
N LEU A 9 -12.44 1.07 6.65
CA LEU A 9 -11.09 1.23 6.13
C LEU A 9 -10.29 -0.07 6.25
N ARG A 10 -10.37 -0.74 7.40
CA ARG A 10 -9.73 -2.05 7.57
C ARG A 10 -10.30 -3.09 6.60
N GLY A 11 -11.63 -3.07 6.42
CA GLY A 11 -12.29 -3.95 5.45
C GLY A 11 -11.79 -3.72 4.03
N LEU A 12 -11.54 -2.46 3.67
CA LEU A 12 -11.00 -2.12 2.36
C LEU A 12 -9.57 -2.65 2.21
N LEU A 13 -8.73 -2.48 3.23
CA LEU A 13 -7.36 -2.99 3.21
C LEU A 13 -7.30 -4.52 3.16
N GLU A 14 -8.22 -5.21 3.82
CA GLU A 14 -8.28 -6.66 3.79
C GLU A 14 -8.88 -7.21 2.50
N GLY A 15 -9.85 -6.49 1.94
CA GLY A 15 -10.58 -6.95 0.75
C GLY A 15 -9.86 -6.67 -0.56
N GLU A 16 -9.03 -5.61 -0.61
CA GLU A 16 -8.29 -5.27 -1.81
C GLU A 16 -6.88 -5.83 -1.77
N ARG A 17 -6.31 -6.11 -2.92
CA ARG A 17 -5.01 -6.79 -3.03
C ARG A 17 -3.94 -5.94 -3.67
N VAL A 18 -4.32 -4.87 -4.36
CA VAL A 18 -3.38 -3.98 -5.06
C VAL A 18 -3.65 -2.54 -4.65
N LEU A 19 -2.59 -1.75 -4.68
CA LEU A 19 -2.66 -0.31 -4.46
C LEU A 19 -1.99 0.42 -5.62
N SER A 20 -2.40 1.65 -5.84
CA SER A 20 -1.66 2.58 -6.69
C SER A 20 -0.74 3.39 -5.81
N ILE A 21 0.52 3.53 -6.22
CA ILE A 21 1.49 4.31 -5.47
C ILE A 21 1.91 5.51 -6.31
N ALA A 22 1.93 6.68 -5.69
CA ALA A 22 2.42 7.91 -6.29
C ALA A 22 3.76 8.25 -5.68
N VAL A 23 4.77 8.40 -6.52
CA VAL A 23 6.15 8.67 -6.11
C VAL A 23 6.73 9.80 -6.93
N LEU A 24 7.85 10.36 -6.48
CA LEU A 24 8.69 11.23 -7.29
C LEU A 24 9.86 10.41 -7.81
N ALA A 25 9.86 10.13 -9.11
CA ALA A 25 10.92 9.39 -9.78
C ALA A 25 11.77 10.39 -10.58
N GLY A 26 12.97 10.68 -10.07
CA GLY A 26 13.83 11.71 -10.68
C GLY A 26 13.19 13.09 -10.69
N GLY A 27 12.44 13.42 -9.64
CA GLY A 27 11.74 14.71 -9.52
C GLY A 27 10.45 14.80 -10.31
N VAL A 28 10.05 13.74 -11.00
CA VAL A 28 8.81 13.71 -11.81
C VAL A 28 7.78 12.81 -11.12
N PRO A 29 6.53 13.28 -10.95
CA PRO A 29 5.49 12.42 -10.40
C PRO A 29 5.27 11.19 -11.27
N TYR A 30 5.19 10.03 -10.65
CA TYR A 30 4.97 8.77 -11.33
C TYR A 30 4.03 7.89 -10.51
N ALA A 31 3.11 7.21 -11.17
CA ALA A 31 2.18 6.30 -10.51
C ALA A 31 2.47 4.86 -10.93
N GLY A 32 2.48 3.96 -9.95
CA GLY A 32 2.67 2.54 -10.19
C GLY A 32 1.59 1.72 -9.49
N LEU A 33 1.54 0.44 -9.81
CA LEU A 33 0.62 -0.51 -9.19
C LEU A 33 1.43 -1.58 -8.48
N LEU A 34 1.09 -1.85 -7.22
CA LEU A 34 1.78 -2.85 -6.40
C LEU A 34 0.79 -3.71 -5.64
N PRO A 35 1.02 -5.02 -5.57
CA PRO A 35 0.35 -5.85 -4.57
C PRO A 35 0.79 -5.41 -3.18
N PHE A 36 -0.11 -5.53 -2.21
CA PHE A 36 0.22 -5.15 -0.84
C PHE A 36 -0.36 -6.13 0.17
N ALA A 37 0.25 -6.17 1.35
CA ALA A 37 -0.28 -6.89 2.50
C ALA A 37 -0.36 -5.92 3.68
N PRO A 38 -1.54 -5.76 4.31
CA PRO A 38 -1.64 -4.87 5.48
C PRO A 38 -0.82 -5.43 6.65
N LEU A 39 -0.24 -4.52 7.44
CA LEU A 39 0.38 -4.90 8.71
C LEU A 39 -0.72 -5.32 9.70
N PRO A 40 -0.40 -6.23 10.65
CA PRO A 40 -1.41 -6.69 11.62
C PRO A 40 -2.05 -5.59 12.45
N ASP A 41 -1.31 -4.50 12.71
CA ASP A 41 -1.82 -3.34 13.46
C ASP A 41 -2.45 -2.27 12.57
N TYR A 42 -2.47 -2.49 11.25
CA TYR A 42 -2.97 -1.54 10.25
C TYR A 42 -2.27 -0.18 10.28
N ALA A 43 -1.05 -0.13 10.82
CA ALA A 43 -0.26 1.11 10.81
C ALA A 43 0.47 1.34 9.49
N GLY A 44 0.38 0.40 8.59
CA GLY A 44 1.00 0.47 7.29
C GLY A 44 0.74 -0.78 6.48
N VAL A 45 1.44 -0.89 5.36
CA VAL A 45 1.37 -2.04 4.47
C VAL A 45 2.77 -2.47 4.06
N LEU A 46 2.90 -3.73 3.67
CA LEU A 46 4.09 -4.27 3.03
C LEU A 46 3.89 -4.28 1.53
N VAL A 47 4.90 -3.85 0.79
CA VAL A 47 4.93 -3.94 -0.66
C VAL A 47 6.29 -4.49 -1.08
N ARG A 48 6.34 -5.07 -2.27
CA ARG A 48 7.59 -5.49 -2.90
C ARG A 48 7.70 -4.78 -4.23
N ALA A 49 8.88 -4.27 -4.52
CA ALA A 49 9.12 -3.60 -5.79
C ALA A 49 10.43 -4.08 -6.38
N SER A 50 10.42 -4.30 -7.70
CA SER A 50 11.63 -4.60 -8.44
C SER A 50 12.49 -3.34 -8.54
N ARG A 51 13.81 -3.49 -8.38
CA ARG A 51 14.74 -2.39 -8.59
C ARG A 51 14.70 -1.85 -10.02
N LEU A 52 14.21 -2.67 -10.96
CA LEU A 52 14.12 -2.29 -12.36
C LEU A 52 12.85 -1.48 -12.65
N ALA A 53 11.88 -1.47 -11.75
CA ALA A 53 10.65 -0.72 -11.93
C ALA A 53 10.90 0.77 -11.70
N ARG A 54 10.27 1.61 -12.52
CA ARG A 54 10.47 3.06 -12.44
C ARG A 54 10.02 3.64 -11.08
N HIS A 55 8.94 3.12 -10.51
CA HIS A 55 8.47 3.61 -9.22
C HIS A 55 9.48 3.39 -8.10
N SER A 56 10.38 2.43 -8.24
CA SER A 56 11.40 2.17 -7.21
C SER A 56 12.40 3.31 -7.06
N GLN A 57 12.53 4.18 -8.06
CA GLN A 57 13.37 5.38 -7.95
C GLN A 57 12.87 6.34 -6.89
N GLY A 58 11.58 6.27 -6.54
CA GLY A 58 10.99 7.11 -5.50
C GLY A 58 10.83 6.41 -4.14
N LEU A 59 11.39 5.21 -3.98
CA LEU A 59 11.23 4.39 -2.77
C LEU A 59 12.48 4.36 -1.89
N GLY A 60 13.23 5.45 -1.85
CA GLY A 60 14.36 5.55 -0.93
C GLY A 60 13.90 5.64 0.53
N ALA A 61 14.83 5.37 1.46
CA ALA A 61 14.55 5.45 2.89
C ALA A 61 14.01 6.83 3.25
N ASP A 62 12.95 6.85 4.05
CA ASP A 62 12.25 8.05 4.50
C ASP A 62 11.58 8.88 3.40
N ALA A 63 11.54 8.39 2.16
CA ALA A 63 10.80 9.06 1.11
C ALA A 63 9.31 9.16 1.48
N ARG A 64 8.67 10.21 1.01
CA ARG A 64 7.22 10.41 1.19
C ARG A 64 6.53 10.00 -0.09
N VAL A 65 5.55 9.13 0.03
CA VAL A 65 4.77 8.62 -1.09
C VAL A 65 3.30 8.60 -0.70
N THR A 66 2.43 8.46 -1.69
CA THR A 66 1.00 8.30 -1.43
C THR A 66 0.54 6.96 -1.99
N ALA A 67 -0.19 6.21 -1.18
CA ALA A 67 -0.79 4.95 -1.60
C ALA A 67 -2.31 5.12 -1.67
N LEU A 68 -2.89 4.69 -2.79
CA LEU A 68 -4.35 4.73 -3.00
C LEU A 68 -4.89 3.31 -3.06
N VAL A 69 -5.88 3.02 -2.20
CA VAL A 69 -6.62 1.76 -2.20
C VAL A 69 -8.10 2.10 -2.40
N HIS A 70 -8.76 1.39 -3.30
CA HIS A 70 -10.18 1.62 -3.55
C HIS A 70 -10.91 0.32 -3.82
N GLU A 71 -12.23 0.33 -3.59
CA GLU A 71 -13.06 -0.81 -3.96
C GLU A 71 -13.13 -0.95 -5.48
N ASN A 72 -13.50 -2.13 -5.94
CA ASN A 72 -13.59 -2.41 -7.37
C ASN A 72 -14.75 -1.64 -8.00
N ASP A 73 -14.48 -1.07 -9.18
CA ASP A 73 -15.53 -0.50 -10.00
C ASP A 73 -16.38 -1.61 -10.62
N ALA A 74 -17.61 -1.27 -10.98
CA ALA A 74 -18.51 -2.16 -11.67
C ALA A 74 -19.48 -1.32 -12.53
N PRO A 75 -20.04 -1.89 -13.62
CA PRO A 75 -20.92 -1.11 -14.51
C PRO A 75 -22.15 -0.53 -13.84
N ASP A 76 -22.60 -1.11 -12.73
CA ASP A 76 -23.77 -0.67 -11.97
C ASP A 76 -23.46 0.35 -10.88
N LYS A 77 -22.18 0.74 -10.75
CA LYS A 77 -21.73 1.70 -9.74
C LYS A 77 -21.42 3.06 -10.38
N ASP A 78 -21.62 4.12 -9.59
CA ASP A 78 -21.08 5.43 -9.91
C ASP A 78 -19.63 5.47 -9.45
N PRO A 79 -18.65 5.63 -10.37
CA PRO A 79 -17.23 5.64 -9.96
C PRO A 79 -16.90 6.70 -8.93
N LEU A 80 -17.60 7.82 -8.90
CA LEU A 80 -17.36 8.87 -7.90
C LEU A 80 -17.79 8.45 -6.50
N GLN A 81 -18.57 7.39 -6.37
CA GLN A 81 -19.03 6.87 -5.07
C GLN A 81 -18.22 5.68 -4.58
N LEU A 82 -17.20 5.25 -5.32
CA LEU A 82 -16.33 4.16 -4.87
C LEU A 82 -15.63 4.55 -3.57
N ARG A 83 -15.69 3.65 -2.58
CA ARG A 83 -14.96 3.85 -1.34
C ARG A 83 -13.46 3.79 -1.65
N ARG A 84 -12.72 4.76 -1.12
CA ARG A 84 -11.28 4.85 -1.37
C ARG A 84 -10.58 5.57 -0.24
N VAL A 85 -9.31 5.24 -0.08
CA VAL A 85 -8.45 5.89 0.89
C VAL A 85 -7.11 6.22 0.24
N SER A 86 -6.63 7.43 0.48
CA SER A 86 -5.28 7.86 0.13
C SER A 86 -4.48 7.98 1.41
N PHE A 87 -3.38 7.24 1.51
CA PHE A 87 -2.47 7.31 2.65
C PHE A 87 -1.22 8.07 2.26
N GLU A 88 -0.87 9.08 3.03
CA GLU A 88 0.51 9.58 3.01
C GLU A 88 1.37 8.60 3.79
N CYS A 89 2.46 8.16 3.19
CA CYS A 89 3.31 7.12 3.75
C CYS A 89 4.75 7.58 3.82
N ARG A 90 5.46 7.07 4.85
CA ARG A 90 6.91 7.12 4.92
C ARG A 90 7.46 5.77 4.51
N VAL A 91 8.43 5.76 3.61
CA VAL A 91 9.03 4.54 3.09
C VAL A 91 10.10 4.02 4.05
N CYS A 92 9.98 2.75 4.42
CA CYS A 92 10.97 2.06 5.25
C CYS A 92 11.42 0.79 4.51
N PRO A 93 12.56 0.85 3.79
CA PRO A 93 13.11 -0.37 3.20
C PRO A 93 13.45 -1.37 4.30
N ILE A 94 13.18 -2.64 4.05
CA ILE A 94 13.46 -3.69 5.03
C ILE A 94 14.67 -4.47 4.54
N GLU A 95 15.74 -4.44 5.32
CA GLU A 95 16.99 -5.08 4.95
C GLU A 95 16.86 -6.59 4.99
N ARG A 96 17.31 -7.24 3.91
CA ARG A 96 17.27 -8.69 3.76
C ARG A 96 18.11 -9.36 4.85
N GLY A 97 17.60 -10.47 5.38
CA GLY A 97 18.30 -11.22 6.41
C GLY A 97 18.04 -10.77 7.84
N THR A 98 17.25 -9.70 8.03
CA THR A 98 16.86 -9.24 9.35
C THR A 98 15.61 -9.97 9.83
N ALA A 99 15.34 -9.88 11.14
CA ALA A 99 14.11 -10.44 11.72
C ALA A 99 12.87 -9.78 11.12
N ASP A 100 12.92 -8.45 10.89
CA ASP A 100 11.81 -7.72 10.26
C ASP A 100 11.56 -8.20 8.83
N TRP A 101 12.63 -8.49 8.09
CA TRP A 101 12.50 -9.02 6.74
C TRP A 101 11.83 -10.40 6.76
N GLN A 102 12.24 -11.26 7.69
CA GLN A 102 11.66 -12.60 7.81
C GLN A 102 10.18 -12.54 8.16
N SER A 103 9.81 -11.70 9.13
CA SER A 103 8.41 -11.50 9.52
C SER A 103 7.59 -10.92 8.37
N GLY A 104 8.15 -9.94 7.67
CA GLY A 104 7.49 -9.33 6.53
C GLY A 104 7.29 -10.29 5.38
N ARG A 105 8.29 -11.11 5.10
CA ARG A 105 8.20 -12.15 4.09
C ARG A 105 7.06 -13.13 4.39
N GLU A 106 6.99 -13.60 5.62
CA GLU A 106 5.94 -14.52 6.06
C GLU A 106 4.54 -13.90 5.89
N LEU A 107 4.39 -12.66 6.32
CA LEU A 107 3.13 -11.94 6.20
C LEU A 107 2.72 -11.76 4.75
N TYR A 108 3.66 -11.35 3.90
CA TYR A 108 3.41 -11.14 2.47
C TYR A 108 3.04 -12.46 1.78
N LEU A 109 3.78 -13.54 2.07
CA LEU A 109 3.54 -14.85 1.46
C LEU A 109 2.23 -15.49 1.92
N ALA A 110 1.77 -15.17 3.13
CA ALA A 110 0.46 -15.63 3.58
C ALA A 110 -0.65 -15.10 2.69
N ARG A 111 -0.49 -13.88 2.18
CA ARG A 111 -1.45 -13.26 1.27
C ARG A 111 -1.20 -13.62 -0.19
N PHE A 112 0.07 -13.75 -0.57
CA PHE A 112 0.48 -14.03 -1.95
C PHE A 112 1.42 -15.23 -2.00
N PRO A 113 0.91 -16.45 -1.79
CA PRO A 113 1.78 -17.63 -1.71
C PRO A 113 2.55 -17.91 -3.00
N GLY A 114 2.04 -17.48 -4.14
CA GLY A 114 2.73 -17.66 -5.42
C GLY A 114 4.00 -16.83 -5.57
N SER A 115 4.28 -15.91 -4.65
CA SER A 115 5.45 -15.03 -4.70
C SER A 115 6.72 -15.67 -4.11
N GLY A 116 6.64 -16.90 -3.61
CA GLY A 116 7.77 -17.53 -2.92
C GLY A 116 9.05 -17.59 -3.74
N ILE A 117 8.93 -17.89 -5.03
CA ILE A 117 10.09 -18.01 -5.93
C ILE A 117 10.80 -16.66 -6.07
N THR A 118 10.04 -15.57 -6.24
CA THR A 118 10.63 -14.24 -6.45
C THR A 118 11.29 -13.69 -5.19
N PHE A 119 10.97 -14.19 -4.00
CA PHE A 119 11.69 -13.81 -2.80
C PHE A 119 13.14 -14.28 -2.78
N GLY A 120 13.48 -15.29 -3.58
CA GLY A 120 14.86 -15.71 -3.77
C GLY A 120 15.64 -14.86 -4.78
N MET A 121 14.95 -13.98 -5.51
CA MET A 121 15.59 -13.13 -6.53
C MET A 121 16.05 -11.83 -5.91
N GLY A 122 17.28 -11.41 -6.24
CA GLY A 122 17.88 -10.20 -5.67
C GLY A 122 17.32 -8.89 -6.19
N ASP A 123 16.46 -8.92 -7.21
CA ASP A 123 15.94 -7.72 -7.87
C ASP A 123 14.79 -7.05 -7.11
N PHE A 124 14.19 -7.76 -6.15
CA PHE A 124 13.04 -7.25 -5.39
C PHE A 124 13.47 -6.84 -4.00
N THR A 125 12.97 -5.68 -3.58
CA THR A 125 13.13 -5.18 -2.22
C THR A 125 11.77 -5.19 -1.54
N LEU A 126 11.78 -5.55 -0.25
CA LEU A 126 10.60 -5.49 0.60
C LEU A 126 10.58 -4.14 1.31
N TYR A 127 9.44 -3.47 1.30
CA TYR A 127 9.28 -2.16 1.93
C TYR A 127 8.10 -2.20 2.89
N ARG A 128 8.24 -1.48 4.01
CA ARG A 128 7.11 -1.09 4.83
C ARG A 128 6.77 0.35 4.48
N LEU A 129 5.51 0.56 4.13
CA LEU A 129 4.97 1.91 3.95
C LEU A 129 4.21 2.25 5.21
N GLU A 130 4.77 3.14 6.03
CA GLU A 130 4.18 3.55 7.30
C GLU A 130 3.18 4.67 7.06
N PHE A 131 1.94 4.47 7.48
CA PHE A 131 0.90 5.47 7.30
C PHE A 131 1.15 6.67 8.23
N GLN A 132 1.16 7.87 7.65
CA GLN A 132 1.29 9.11 8.38
C GLN A 132 -0.05 9.80 8.53
N SER A 133 -0.86 9.79 7.48
CA SER A 133 -2.21 10.34 7.47
C SER A 133 -3.04 9.63 6.41
N ALA A 134 -4.35 9.82 6.46
CA ALA A 134 -5.25 9.21 5.50
C ALA A 134 -6.40 10.14 5.17
N VAL A 135 -6.81 10.13 3.91
CA VAL A 135 -8.07 10.75 3.47
C VAL A 135 -8.97 9.62 2.99
N TYR A 136 -10.07 9.40 3.68
CA TYR A 136 -11.04 8.37 3.35
C TYR A 136 -12.28 8.98 2.72
N VAL A 137 -12.70 8.44 1.58
CA VAL A 137 -13.93 8.82 0.91
C VAL A 137 -14.86 7.62 0.93
N ALA A 138 -15.95 7.74 1.67
CA ALA A 138 -16.90 6.65 1.90
C ALA A 138 -18.04 6.64 0.87
N GLY A 139 -17.96 7.52 -0.11
CA GLY A 139 -18.98 7.71 -1.13
C GLY A 139 -19.18 9.19 -1.37
N PHE A 140 -20.17 9.52 -2.17
CA PHE A 140 -20.40 10.91 -2.60
C PHE A 140 -20.60 11.84 -1.38
N GLY A 141 -19.79 12.89 -1.30
CA GLY A 141 -19.90 13.91 -0.25
C GLY A 141 -19.38 13.49 1.13
N ARG A 142 -18.73 12.33 1.25
CA ARG A 142 -18.28 11.80 2.53
C ARG A 142 -16.77 11.60 2.57
N ALA A 143 -16.02 12.70 2.44
CA ALA A 143 -14.57 12.67 2.59
C ALA A 143 -14.18 12.97 4.04
N MET A 144 -13.20 12.24 4.58
CA MET A 144 -12.71 12.41 5.95
C MET A 144 -11.19 12.34 5.98
N ASP A 145 -10.59 13.26 6.74
CA ASP A 145 -9.16 13.21 7.06
C ASP A 145 -8.98 12.39 8.34
N LEU A 146 -8.07 11.40 8.27
CA LEU A 146 -7.75 10.52 9.40
C LEU A 146 -6.25 10.59 9.66
N ASP A 147 -5.87 10.78 10.90
CA ASP A 147 -4.46 10.79 11.32
C ASP A 147 -4.03 9.43 11.86
#